data_6690d96a46525f8d4003f5465778177f
#
_entry.id   6690d96a46525f8d4003f5465778177f
#
_cell.length_a   1.000
_cell.length_b   1.000
_cell.length_c   1.000
_cell.angle_alpha   90.00
_cell.angle_beta   90.00
_cell.angle_gamma   90.00
#
_symmetry.space_group_name_H-M   'P 1'
#
loop_
_entity.id
_entity.type
_entity.pdbx_description
1 polymer ?
#
loop_
_entity_poly.entity_id
_entity_poly.type
_entity_poly.pdbx_seq_one_letter_code
_entity_poly.pdbx_strand_id
1 'polypeptide(L)'
;MGVSLEWFGDIARRLGITRPALYSYFADREDLQFRCYEDACQALERGLERAFAHHPGDMAGAVEEFLASRPEDGEQAVICELAALRDPQREEITARLGRMADRLSAALAAGIAAGTLRPMDCDIVASAIIGAASYAPLLRRWGGGLDSGLIAIGSVELIRRGMAADRRAEVETFRPLAPLSTPRPDAFDRAGLEQAKRERILVVASAMFNRRGVGATRLEDVGEALGMNKRAIYYYVGGKQTLVDACVERAYRYFLDVMHAAEGLTAPRCAVVHAAIKDVTSAAVDPGVSIILPYVGYGLLSEAAKASVADSARAMYDGYRDMIQQGVAEGSIRPLPVEAVTVSLPSLMSWSPIQIFTPETIALCAQELADLALWGILAR
;
A
#
# COMPACT_ATOMS: atom_id res chain seq x y z
N MET A 1 -4.33 -10.86 -7.68
CA MET A 1 -4.04 -12.02 -8.54
C MET A 1 -3.28 -11.51 -9.74
N GLY A 2 -1.98 -11.82 -9.82
CA GLY A 2 -1.27 -11.75 -11.08
C GLY A 2 -1.87 -12.81 -11.99
N VAL A 3 -2.40 -12.40 -13.09
CA VAL A 3 -3.38 -13.16 -13.86
C VAL A 3 -2.64 -13.97 -14.93
N SER A 4 -2.36 -15.25 -14.65
CA SER A 4 -1.88 -16.20 -15.66
C SER A 4 -3.00 -16.57 -16.64
N LEU A 5 -2.64 -17.14 -17.81
CA LEU A 5 -3.61 -17.66 -18.79
C LEU A 5 -4.56 -18.73 -18.23
N GLU A 6 -4.20 -19.33 -17.08
CA GLU A 6 -5.02 -20.30 -16.35
C GLU A 6 -6.27 -19.68 -15.70
N TRP A 7 -6.25 -18.39 -15.44
CA TRP A 7 -7.27 -17.65 -14.70
C TRP A 7 -8.67 -17.67 -15.35
N PHE A 8 -8.77 -17.47 -16.67
CA PHE A 8 -10.05 -17.60 -17.40
C PHE A 8 -10.66 -18.99 -17.25
N GLY A 9 -9.83 -20.03 -17.25
CA GLY A 9 -10.26 -21.40 -16.99
C GLY A 9 -10.73 -21.61 -15.56
N ASP A 10 -10.07 -20.98 -14.59
CA ASP A 10 -10.42 -21.09 -13.18
C ASP A 10 -11.70 -20.32 -12.84
N ILE A 11 -11.88 -19.12 -13.42
CA ILE A 11 -13.15 -18.38 -13.28
C ILE A 11 -14.30 -19.17 -13.89
N ALA A 12 -14.16 -19.63 -15.13
CA ALA A 12 -15.19 -20.41 -15.80
C ALA A 12 -15.57 -21.65 -14.97
N ARG A 13 -14.58 -22.35 -14.41
CA ARG A 13 -14.79 -23.52 -13.55
C ARG A 13 -15.54 -23.17 -12.27
N ARG A 14 -15.18 -22.06 -11.60
CA ARG A 14 -15.87 -21.58 -10.38
C ARG A 14 -17.30 -21.14 -10.64
N LEU A 15 -17.56 -20.54 -11.80
CA LEU A 15 -18.89 -20.11 -12.20
C LEU A 15 -19.73 -21.24 -12.82
N GLY A 16 -19.17 -22.44 -13.01
CA GLY A 16 -19.86 -23.55 -13.65
C GLY A 16 -20.18 -23.33 -15.14
N ILE A 17 -19.44 -22.44 -15.81
CA ILE A 17 -19.61 -22.11 -17.23
C ILE A 17 -18.41 -22.58 -18.05
N THR A 18 -18.57 -22.62 -19.36
CA THR A 18 -17.45 -22.95 -20.26
C THR A 18 -16.56 -21.74 -20.51
N ARG A 19 -15.27 -21.98 -20.80
CA ARG A 19 -14.34 -20.92 -21.16
C ARG A 19 -14.79 -20.10 -22.40
N PRO A 20 -15.33 -20.71 -23.48
CA PRO A 20 -15.94 -19.97 -24.57
C PRO A 20 -17.12 -19.08 -24.16
N ALA A 21 -17.93 -19.50 -23.18
CA ALA A 21 -19.03 -18.67 -22.66
C ALA A 21 -18.49 -17.39 -22.01
N LEU A 22 -17.34 -17.45 -21.33
CA LEU A 22 -16.73 -16.26 -20.74
C LEU A 22 -16.30 -15.24 -21.83
N TYR A 23 -15.77 -15.73 -22.95
CA TYR A 23 -15.39 -14.88 -24.08
C TYR A 23 -16.57 -14.23 -24.82
N SER A 24 -17.81 -14.70 -24.62
CA SER A 24 -19.00 -14.01 -25.16
C SER A 24 -19.35 -12.74 -24.36
N TYR A 25 -18.89 -12.62 -23.11
CA TYR A 25 -19.11 -11.46 -22.25
C TYR A 25 -17.93 -10.50 -22.22
N PHE A 26 -16.70 -11.01 -22.35
CA PHE A 26 -15.47 -10.24 -22.26
C PHE A 26 -14.57 -10.53 -23.45
N ALA A 27 -14.14 -9.48 -24.14
CA ALA A 27 -13.32 -9.62 -25.34
C ALA A 27 -11.99 -10.33 -25.03
N ASP A 28 -11.39 -9.99 -23.91
CA ASP A 28 -10.15 -10.58 -23.39
C ASP A 28 -10.02 -10.34 -21.88
N ARG A 29 -8.85 -10.70 -21.34
CA ARG A 29 -8.51 -10.54 -19.94
C ARG A 29 -8.50 -9.08 -19.49
N GLU A 30 -7.98 -8.19 -20.30
CA GLU A 30 -7.85 -6.77 -19.99
C GLU A 30 -9.23 -6.12 -19.92
N ASP A 31 -10.15 -6.51 -20.82
CA ASP A 31 -11.54 -6.08 -20.78
C ASP A 31 -12.26 -6.53 -19.50
N LEU A 32 -12.08 -7.79 -19.09
CA LEU A 32 -12.63 -8.26 -17.81
C LEU A 32 -12.03 -7.50 -16.62
N GLN A 33 -10.71 -7.28 -16.60
CA GLN A 33 -10.04 -6.53 -15.53
C GLN A 33 -10.55 -5.08 -15.48
N PHE A 34 -10.69 -4.45 -16.62
CA PHE A 34 -11.24 -3.10 -16.74
C PHE A 34 -12.67 -3.01 -16.17
N ARG A 35 -13.57 -3.94 -16.55
CA ARG A 35 -14.92 -4.01 -16.03
C ARG A 35 -14.96 -4.17 -14.50
N CYS A 36 -14.13 -5.05 -13.97
CA CYS A 36 -14.01 -5.20 -12.52
C CYS A 36 -13.55 -3.92 -11.83
N TYR A 37 -12.61 -3.17 -12.44
CA TYR A 37 -12.15 -1.90 -11.89
C TYR A 37 -13.17 -0.78 -12.06
N GLU A 38 -13.91 -0.77 -13.18
CA GLU A 38 -15.02 0.14 -13.40
C GLU A 38 -16.12 -0.03 -12.33
N ASP A 39 -16.54 -1.27 -12.07
CA ASP A 39 -17.50 -1.60 -11.02
C ASP A 39 -17.01 -1.19 -9.63
N ALA A 40 -15.73 -1.44 -9.34
CA ALA A 40 -15.11 -1.04 -8.08
C ALA A 40 -15.09 0.50 -7.92
N CYS A 41 -14.72 1.24 -8.97
CA CYS A 41 -14.79 2.71 -8.96
C CYS A 41 -16.22 3.21 -8.74
N GLN A 42 -17.21 2.64 -9.45
CA GLN A 42 -18.61 3.02 -9.28
C GLN A 42 -19.11 2.76 -7.85
N ALA A 43 -18.70 1.66 -7.23
CA ALA A 43 -19.04 1.36 -5.84
C ALA A 43 -18.45 2.41 -4.87
N LEU A 44 -17.18 2.79 -5.08
CA LEU A 44 -16.52 3.83 -4.29
C LEU A 44 -17.18 5.21 -4.50
N GLU A 45 -17.48 5.58 -5.75
CA GLU A 45 -18.17 6.83 -6.09
C GLU A 45 -19.53 6.92 -5.38
N ARG A 46 -20.37 5.87 -5.49
CA ARG A 46 -21.66 5.80 -4.79
C ARG A 46 -21.51 5.84 -3.27
N GLY A 47 -20.51 5.18 -2.72
CA GLY A 47 -20.22 5.21 -1.27
C GLY A 47 -19.87 6.61 -0.79
N LEU A 48 -19.01 7.31 -1.53
CA LEU A 48 -18.58 8.67 -1.21
C LEU A 48 -19.75 9.68 -1.35
N GLU A 49 -20.57 9.55 -2.41
CA GLU A 49 -21.75 10.40 -2.62
C GLU A 49 -22.77 10.25 -1.50
N ARG A 50 -23.05 9.02 -1.09
CA ARG A 50 -23.94 8.70 0.03
C ARG A 50 -23.43 9.30 1.33
N ALA A 51 -22.15 9.11 1.64
CA ALA A 51 -21.52 9.63 2.85
C ALA A 51 -21.63 11.17 2.91
N PHE A 52 -21.36 11.87 1.81
CA PHE A 52 -21.51 13.33 1.76
C PHE A 52 -22.98 13.79 1.89
N ALA A 53 -23.93 13.03 1.34
CA ALA A 53 -25.36 13.36 1.45
C ALA A 53 -25.88 13.17 2.88
N HIS A 54 -25.41 12.17 3.60
CA HIS A 54 -25.84 11.86 4.96
C HIS A 54 -25.16 12.77 6.01
N HIS A 55 -23.98 13.30 5.73
CA HIS A 55 -23.18 14.11 6.66
C HIS A 55 -22.88 15.52 6.12
N PRO A 56 -23.90 16.35 5.83
CA PRO A 56 -23.67 17.68 5.30
C PRO A 56 -22.95 18.55 6.35
N GLY A 57 -21.71 18.96 6.02
CA GLY A 57 -20.88 19.77 6.92
C GLY A 57 -20.11 18.99 8.00
N ASP A 58 -20.35 17.68 8.16
CA ASP A 58 -19.55 16.79 9.03
C ASP A 58 -18.64 15.90 8.21
N MET A 59 -17.46 16.42 7.86
CA MET A 59 -16.48 15.67 7.06
C MET A 59 -15.96 14.42 7.79
N ALA A 60 -15.83 14.46 9.11
CA ALA A 60 -15.36 13.32 9.87
C ALA A 60 -16.37 12.17 9.88
N GLY A 61 -17.67 12.49 10.01
CA GLY A 61 -18.76 11.54 9.87
C GLY A 61 -18.85 10.96 8.44
N ALA A 62 -18.69 11.81 7.43
CA ALA A 62 -18.66 11.36 6.03
C ALA A 62 -17.51 10.37 5.75
N VAL A 63 -16.31 10.65 6.24
CA VAL A 63 -15.16 9.73 6.11
C VAL A 63 -15.41 8.42 6.84
N GLU A 64 -15.99 8.47 8.06
CA GLU A 64 -16.36 7.28 8.82
C GLU A 64 -17.34 6.40 8.05
N GLU A 65 -18.44 6.98 7.55
CA GLU A 65 -19.43 6.23 6.75
C GLU A 65 -18.82 5.66 5.47
N PHE A 66 -18.01 6.44 4.76
CA PHE A 66 -17.36 5.98 3.53
C PHE A 66 -16.45 4.77 3.77
N LEU A 67 -15.62 4.80 4.81
CA LEU A 67 -14.72 3.70 5.18
C LEU A 67 -15.46 2.47 5.74
N ALA A 68 -16.58 2.69 6.43
CA ALA A 68 -17.41 1.64 6.97
C ALA A 68 -18.35 1.02 5.92
N SER A 69 -18.57 1.71 4.77
CA SER A 69 -19.48 1.25 3.73
C SER A 69 -18.99 -0.07 3.12
N ARG A 70 -19.89 -1.02 3.02
CA ARG A 70 -19.65 -2.31 2.36
C ARG A 70 -20.33 -2.31 0.99
N PRO A 71 -19.73 -2.94 -0.03
CA PRO A 71 -20.44 -3.18 -1.28
C PRO A 71 -21.69 -4.02 -0.99
N GLU A 72 -22.84 -3.58 -1.52
CA GLU A 72 -24.13 -4.28 -1.35
C GLU A 72 -24.13 -5.61 -2.11
N ASP A 73 -23.35 -5.74 -3.18
CA ASP A 73 -23.43 -6.81 -4.18
C ASP A 73 -22.23 -7.78 -4.20
N GLY A 74 -21.52 -7.95 -3.11
CA GLY A 74 -20.45 -8.97 -3.04
C GLY A 74 -19.02 -8.44 -2.90
N GLU A 75 -18.04 -9.26 -3.28
CA GLU A 75 -16.63 -8.92 -3.17
C GLU A 75 -16.21 -7.86 -4.20
N GLN A 76 -15.82 -6.69 -3.73
CA GLN A 76 -15.26 -5.64 -4.58
C GLN A 76 -13.89 -6.04 -5.12
N ALA A 77 -13.64 -5.72 -6.39
CA ALA A 77 -12.32 -5.90 -6.98
C ALA A 77 -11.31 -4.92 -6.36
N VAL A 78 -10.09 -5.40 -6.15
CA VAL A 78 -8.99 -4.54 -5.71
C VAL A 78 -8.42 -3.83 -6.92
N ILE A 79 -8.43 -2.49 -6.91
CA ILE A 79 -7.82 -1.67 -7.96
C ILE A 79 -6.30 -1.63 -7.70
N CYS A 80 -5.61 -2.56 -8.34
CA CYS A 80 -4.16 -2.68 -8.27
C CYS A 80 -3.54 -2.80 -9.65
N GLU A 81 -2.47 -3.01 -10.06
CA GLU A 81 -1.92 -3.30 -11.41
C GLU A 81 -2.61 -2.53 -12.57
N LEU A 82 -2.88 -1.23 -12.39
CA LEU A 82 -3.50 -0.38 -13.42
C LEU A 82 -2.74 -0.42 -14.77
N ALA A 83 -1.43 -0.62 -14.71
CA ALA A 83 -0.60 -0.72 -15.90
C ALA A 83 -0.82 -2.00 -16.73
N ALA A 84 -1.61 -2.95 -16.23
CA ALA A 84 -2.06 -4.11 -17.01
C ALA A 84 -3.23 -3.78 -17.94
N LEU A 85 -3.85 -2.60 -17.77
CA LEU A 85 -4.90 -2.10 -18.67
C LEU A 85 -4.30 -1.40 -19.89
N ARG A 86 -5.06 -1.37 -20.99
CA ARG A 86 -4.76 -0.52 -22.16
C ARG A 86 -4.79 0.95 -21.79
N ASP A 87 -4.03 1.77 -22.49
CA ASP A 87 -3.89 3.19 -22.17
C ASP A 87 -5.23 3.92 -21.97
N PRO A 88 -6.23 3.83 -22.85
CA PRO A 88 -7.51 4.52 -22.66
C PRO A 88 -8.26 4.03 -21.39
N GLN A 89 -8.24 2.75 -21.11
CA GLN A 89 -8.89 2.15 -19.95
C GLN A 89 -8.18 2.55 -18.65
N ARG A 90 -6.85 2.55 -18.67
CA ARG A 90 -6.03 3.00 -17.53
C ARG A 90 -6.27 4.47 -17.23
N GLU A 91 -6.29 5.32 -18.24
CA GLU A 91 -6.57 6.75 -18.12
C GLU A 91 -7.95 7.00 -17.52
N GLU A 92 -8.97 6.24 -17.94
CA GLU A 92 -10.32 6.34 -17.41
C GLU A 92 -10.37 6.01 -15.91
N ILE A 93 -9.82 4.86 -15.48
CA ILE A 93 -9.81 4.48 -14.07
C ILE A 93 -9.01 5.48 -13.24
N THR A 94 -7.83 5.91 -13.74
CA THR A 94 -7.02 6.93 -13.05
C THR A 94 -7.76 8.25 -12.91
N ALA A 95 -8.46 8.70 -13.95
CA ALA A 95 -9.25 9.93 -13.88
C ALA A 95 -10.44 9.83 -12.91
N ARG A 96 -11.09 8.65 -12.80
CA ARG A 96 -12.15 8.42 -11.79
C ARG A 96 -11.62 8.53 -10.37
N LEU A 97 -10.51 7.84 -10.08
CA LEU A 97 -9.85 7.91 -8.77
C LEU A 97 -9.41 9.35 -8.45
N GLY A 98 -8.83 10.06 -9.43
CA GLY A 98 -8.45 11.47 -9.29
C GLY A 98 -9.63 12.38 -8.93
N ARG A 99 -10.74 12.29 -9.65
CA ARG A 99 -11.94 13.08 -9.33
C ARG A 99 -12.50 12.82 -7.92
N MET A 100 -12.45 11.58 -7.46
CA MET A 100 -12.82 11.26 -6.06
C MET A 100 -11.86 11.91 -5.07
N ALA A 101 -10.55 11.85 -5.35
CA ALA A 101 -9.53 12.48 -4.51
C ALA A 101 -9.71 14.00 -4.46
N ASP A 102 -9.95 14.66 -5.59
CA ASP A 102 -10.19 16.11 -5.67
C ASP A 102 -11.42 16.53 -4.84
N ARG A 103 -12.51 15.75 -4.91
CA ARG A 103 -13.72 16.02 -4.12
C ARG A 103 -13.47 15.87 -2.62
N LEU A 104 -12.76 14.81 -2.22
CA LEU A 104 -12.37 14.60 -0.82
C LEU A 104 -11.41 15.70 -0.34
N SER A 105 -10.42 16.05 -1.12
CA SER A 105 -9.44 17.11 -0.81
C SER A 105 -10.15 18.45 -0.58
N ALA A 106 -11.07 18.84 -1.48
CA ALA A 106 -11.85 20.05 -1.32
C ALA A 106 -12.73 20.03 -0.04
N ALA A 107 -13.33 18.89 0.28
CA ALA A 107 -14.15 18.75 1.48
C ALA A 107 -13.30 18.75 2.78
N LEU A 108 -12.11 18.14 2.77
CA LEU A 108 -11.15 18.22 3.87
C LEU A 108 -10.69 19.67 4.08
N ALA A 109 -10.35 20.39 3.02
CA ALA A 109 -9.97 21.81 3.10
C ALA A 109 -11.08 22.68 3.69
N ALA A 110 -12.35 22.44 3.33
CA ALA A 110 -13.49 23.10 3.94
C ALA A 110 -13.62 22.79 5.44
N GLY A 111 -13.39 21.55 5.85
CA GLY A 111 -13.36 21.15 7.26
C GLY A 111 -12.24 21.81 8.06
N ILE A 112 -11.05 21.99 7.46
CA ILE A 112 -9.94 22.75 8.06
C ILE A 112 -10.34 24.22 8.23
N ALA A 113 -10.91 24.84 7.19
CA ALA A 113 -11.37 26.22 7.23
C ALA A 113 -12.46 26.46 8.29
N ALA A 114 -13.33 25.46 8.51
CA ALA A 114 -14.35 25.48 9.56
C ALA A 114 -13.80 25.16 10.96
N GLY A 115 -12.52 24.80 11.10
CA GLY A 115 -11.89 24.46 12.37
C GLY A 115 -12.32 23.09 12.94
N THR A 116 -12.99 22.24 12.16
CA THR A 116 -13.43 20.90 12.57
C THR A 116 -12.35 19.84 12.33
N LEU A 117 -11.45 20.11 11.39
CA LEU A 117 -10.32 19.24 11.05
C LEU A 117 -8.98 19.92 11.36
N ARG A 118 -7.94 19.12 11.63
CA ARG A 118 -6.58 19.63 11.78
C ARG A 118 -6.01 20.13 10.46
N PRO A 119 -5.03 21.03 10.47
CA PRO A 119 -4.22 21.31 9.28
C PRO A 119 -3.53 20.02 8.79
N MET A 120 -3.58 19.76 7.47
CA MET A 120 -2.99 18.60 6.80
C MET A 120 -2.83 18.87 5.31
N ASP A 121 -2.04 18.07 4.62
CA ASP A 121 -2.06 18.03 3.15
C ASP A 121 -3.30 17.25 2.69
N CYS A 122 -4.30 18.00 2.20
CA CYS A 122 -5.60 17.43 1.85
C CYS A 122 -5.52 16.44 0.69
N ASP A 123 -4.59 16.60 -0.26
CA ASP A 123 -4.46 15.72 -1.44
C ASP A 123 -3.87 14.37 -1.03
N ILE A 124 -2.84 14.37 -0.17
CA ILE A 124 -2.26 13.16 0.37
C ILE A 124 -3.28 12.40 1.22
N VAL A 125 -3.97 13.10 2.13
CA VAL A 125 -4.95 12.48 3.03
C VAL A 125 -6.17 11.96 2.27
N ALA A 126 -6.67 12.69 1.27
CA ALA A 126 -7.76 12.23 0.41
C ALA A 126 -7.38 10.95 -0.35
N SER A 127 -6.17 10.91 -0.89
CA SER A 127 -5.65 9.73 -1.56
C SER A 127 -5.51 8.54 -0.60
N ALA A 128 -5.05 8.77 0.64
CA ALA A 128 -4.95 7.73 1.67
C ALA A 128 -6.32 7.17 2.06
N ILE A 129 -7.37 8.02 2.16
CA ILE A 129 -8.74 7.59 2.45
C ILE A 129 -9.27 6.69 1.32
N ILE A 130 -9.11 7.09 0.05
CA ILE A 130 -9.51 6.28 -1.11
C ILE A 130 -8.70 4.98 -1.15
N GLY A 131 -7.40 5.06 -0.88
CA GLY A 131 -6.53 3.89 -0.77
C GLY A 131 -7.04 2.91 0.28
N ALA A 132 -7.33 3.37 1.49
CA ALA A 132 -7.86 2.53 2.56
C ALA A 132 -9.17 1.84 2.16
N ALA A 133 -10.10 2.56 1.54
CA ALA A 133 -11.36 2.00 1.06
C ALA A 133 -11.14 0.97 -0.07
N SER A 134 -10.24 1.26 -1.01
CA SER A 134 -9.95 0.41 -2.18
C SER A 134 -9.20 -0.87 -1.82
N TYR A 135 -8.39 -0.85 -0.77
CA TYR A 135 -7.53 -1.98 -0.38
C TYR A 135 -8.11 -2.87 0.73
N ALA A 136 -9.22 -2.48 1.34
CA ALA A 136 -9.89 -3.31 2.33
C ALA A 136 -10.18 -4.76 1.84
N PRO A 137 -10.62 -5.00 0.58
CA PRO A 137 -10.80 -6.35 0.06
C PRO A 137 -9.49 -7.15 -0.05
N LEU A 138 -8.36 -6.50 -0.27
CA LEU A 138 -7.06 -7.16 -0.37
C LEU A 138 -6.56 -7.65 0.99
N LEU A 139 -6.73 -6.84 2.03
CA LEU A 139 -6.34 -7.19 3.40
C LEU A 139 -7.07 -8.43 3.91
N ARG A 140 -8.35 -8.61 3.57
CA ARG A 140 -9.11 -9.83 3.86
C ARG A 140 -8.44 -11.09 3.31
N ARG A 141 -7.87 -10.99 2.13
CA ARG A 141 -7.24 -12.11 1.43
C ARG A 141 -5.86 -12.45 1.99
N TRP A 142 -5.10 -11.46 2.45
CA TRP A 142 -3.75 -11.62 3.00
C TRP A 142 -3.74 -12.01 4.46
N GLY A 143 -4.68 -11.50 5.22
CA GLY A 143 -4.80 -11.75 6.65
C GLY A 143 -5.41 -13.09 7.03
N GLY A 144 -5.42 -14.09 6.11
CA GLY A 144 -5.96 -15.41 6.43
C GLY A 144 -7.46 -15.45 6.68
N GLY A 145 -8.23 -14.54 6.03
CA GLY A 145 -9.69 -14.48 6.19
C GLY A 145 -10.15 -13.47 7.26
N LEU A 146 -9.37 -12.41 7.51
CA LEU A 146 -9.75 -11.33 8.42
C LEU A 146 -11.15 -10.79 8.08
N ASP A 147 -11.95 -10.57 9.12
CA ASP A 147 -13.28 -9.99 8.97
C ASP A 147 -13.17 -8.56 8.39
N SER A 148 -13.97 -8.28 7.38
CA SER A 148 -14.09 -6.96 6.76
C SER A 148 -14.53 -5.87 7.75
N GLY A 149 -15.30 -6.26 8.78
CA GLY A 149 -15.66 -5.37 9.87
C GLY A 149 -14.47 -4.90 10.68
N LEU A 150 -13.51 -5.78 10.93
CA LEU A 150 -12.30 -5.45 11.67
C LEU A 150 -11.44 -4.42 10.91
N ILE A 151 -11.29 -4.59 9.59
CA ILE A 151 -10.53 -3.66 8.73
C ILE A 151 -11.22 -2.28 8.68
N ALA A 152 -12.55 -2.26 8.54
CA ALA A 152 -13.29 -1.01 8.54
C ALA A 152 -13.15 -0.26 9.88
N ILE A 153 -13.30 -0.97 11.00
CA ILE A 153 -13.11 -0.39 12.35
C ILE A 153 -11.71 0.22 12.48
N GLY A 154 -10.67 -0.52 12.11
CA GLY A 154 -9.29 -0.04 12.21
C GLY A 154 -9.01 1.16 11.30
N SER A 155 -9.50 1.16 10.07
CA SER A 155 -9.34 2.28 9.14
C SER A 155 -10.06 3.54 9.65
N VAL A 156 -11.28 3.40 10.19
CA VAL A 156 -12.03 4.50 10.79
C VAL A 156 -11.29 5.05 12.02
N GLU A 157 -10.82 4.18 12.92
CA GLU A 157 -10.08 4.59 14.12
C GLU A 157 -8.80 5.36 13.79
N LEU A 158 -8.02 4.86 12.81
CA LEU A 158 -6.79 5.51 12.36
C LEU A 158 -7.07 6.87 11.70
N ILE A 159 -7.92 6.87 10.69
CA ILE A 159 -8.12 8.06 9.86
C ILE A 159 -8.88 9.14 10.64
N ARG A 160 -9.88 8.78 11.42
CA ARG A 160 -10.68 9.77 12.13
C ARG A 160 -9.95 10.36 13.33
N ARG A 161 -9.40 9.52 14.22
CA ARG A 161 -8.86 9.92 15.52
C ARG A 161 -7.36 9.77 15.66
N GLY A 162 -6.75 8.87 14.89
CA GLY A 162 -5.37 8.46 15.08
C GLY A 162 -5.14 7.68 16.36
N MET A 163 -3.90 7.39 16.65
CA MET A 163 -3.50 6.54 17.78
C MET A 163 -3.04 7.32 19.01
N ALA A 164 -2.56 8.56 18.88
CA ALA A 164 -1.95 9.30 19.98
C ALA A 164 -2.93 9.55 21.12
N ALA A 165 -2.47 9.32 22.36
CA ALA A 165 -3.22 9.67 23.56
C ALA A 165 -3.27 11.19 23.77
N ASP A 166 -2.15 11.87 23.57
CA ASP A 166 -2.08 13.33 23.53
C ASP A 166 -1.87 13.79 22.09
N ARG A 167 -2.91 14.37 21.50
CA ARG A 167 -2.91 14.86 20.11
C ARG A 167 -2.15 16.18 19.95
N ARG A 168 -1.66 16.78 21.05
CA ARG A 168 -0.87 18.01 21.06
C ARG A 168 0.60 17.75 21.35
N ALA A 169 0.96 16.51 21.69
CA ALA A 169 2.35 16.15 21.92
C ALA A 169 3.18 16.35 20.65
N GLU A 170 4.34 16.97 20.82
CA GLU A 170 5.36 16.96 19.75
C GLU A 170 5.95 15.55 19.66
N VAL A 171 6.07 15.04 18.45
CA VAL A 171 6.68 13.74 18.20
C VAL A 171 8.16 13.92 17.99
N GLU A 172 8.95 13.20 18.77
CA GLU A 172 10.40 13.16 18.59
C GLU A 172 10.75 12.70 17.16
N THR A 173 11.61 13.44 16.49
CA THR A 173 12.06 13.12 15.13
C THR A 173 13.25 12.19 15.22
N PHE A 174 13.09 10.96 14.77
CA PHE A 174 14.17 9.98 14.67
C PHE A 174 14.91 10.08 13.34
N ARG A 175 16.17 9.66 13.32
CA ARG A 175 16.84 9.26 12.09
C ARG A 175 16.16 8.00 11.56
N PRO A 176 16.25 7.70 10.23
CA PRO A 176 15.69 6.47 9.69
C PRO A 176 16.10 5.27 10.53
N LEU A 177 15.11 4.45 10.94
CA LEU A 177 15.31 3.29 11.82
C LEU A 177 16.14 2.22 11.11
N ALA A 178 15.84 1.96 9.85
CA ALA A 178 16.58 1.04 9.00
C ALA A 178 16.98 1.77 7.69
N PRO A 179 18.16 2.37 7.63
CA PRO A 179 18.60 3.01 6.39
C PRO A 179 18.80 1.94 5.31
N LEU A 180 18.02 2.01 4.24
CA LEU A 180 18.28 1.27 3.01
C LEU A 180 19.50 1.88 2.30
N SER A 181 20.67 1.70 2.89
CA SER A 181 21.91 2.08 2.24
C SER A 181 22.29 1.00 1.23
N THR A 182 22.39 1.37 -0.04
CA THR A 182 23.12 0.54 -0.98
C THR A 182 24.56 0.47 -0.48
N PRO A 183 25.11 -0.70 -0.15
CA PRO A 183 26.49 -0.80 0.24
C PRO A 183 27.37 -0.13 -0.82
N ARG A 184 28.26 0.76 -0.43
CA ARG A 184 29.33 1.26 -1.30
C ARG A 184 30.53 0.37 -1.07
N PRO A 185 30.66 -0.73 -1.82
CA PRO A 185 31.78 -1.65 -1.64
C PRO A 185 33.07 -0.94 -2.02
N ASP A 186 34.16 -1.34 -1.39
CA ASP A 186 35.50 -1.00 -1.86
C ASP A 186 35.67 -1.46 -3.31
N ALA A 187 36.43 -0.71 -4.10
CA ALA A 187 36.68 -1.01 -5.51
C ALA A 187 37.31 -2.40 -5.73
N PHE A 188 37.96 -2.94 -4.71
CA PHE A 188 38.61 -4.27 -4.72
C PHE A 188 37.76 -5.38 -4.08
N ASP A 189 36.63 -5.02 -3.43
CA ASP A 189 35.68 -5.98 -2.89
C ASP A 189 34.74 -6.52 -3.99
N ARG A 190 35.19 -7.58 -4.66
CA ARG A 190 34.44 -8.20 -5.76
C ARG A 190 33.07 -8.72 -5.30
N ALA A 191 32.99 -9.31 -4.11
CA ALA A 191 31.74 -9.84 -3.60
C ALA A 191 30.74 -8.72 -3.26
N GLY A 192 31.22 -7.67 -2.61
CA GLY A 192 30.41 -6.48 -2.32
C GLY A 192 29.95 -5.76 -3.59
N LEU A 193 30.79 -5.68 -4.63
CA LEU A 193 30.40 -5.13 -5.94
C LEU A 193 29.31 -5.95 -6.61
N GLU A 194 29.37 -7.28 -6.57
CA GLU A 194 28.34 -8.15 -7.11
C GLU A 194 27.02 -8.00 -6.33
N GLN A 195 27.08 -7.92 -5.01
CA GLN A 195 25.91 -7.70 -4.17
C GLN A 195 25.29 -6.32 -4.41
N ALA A 196 26.08 -5.26 -4.56
CA ALA A 196 25.60 -3.91 -4.87
C ALA A 196 24.90 -3.84 -6.24
N LYS A 197 25.41 -4.57 -7.24
CA LYS A 197 24.75 -4.67 -8.55
C LYS A 197 23.41 -5.40 -8.44
N ARG A 198 23.37 -6.53 -7.71
CA ARG A 198 22.12 -7.26 -7.47
C ARG A 198 21.09 -6.38 -6.75
N GLU A 199 21.50 -5.67 -5.71
CA GLU A 199 20.63 -4.74 -4.99
C GLU A 199 20.08 -3.65 -5.92
N ARG A 200 20.92 -3.06 -6.77
CA ARG A 200 20.48 -2.06 -7.75
C ARG A 200 19.46 -2.62 -8.75
N ILE A 201 19.60 -3.88 -9.16
CA ILE A 201 18.61 -4.56 -10.01
C ILE A 201 17.29 -4.68 -9.27
N LEU A 202 17.29 -5.08 -8.00
CA LEU A 202 16.08 -5.23 -7.19
C LEU A 202 15.36 -3.88 -7.00
N VAL A 203 16.09 -2.80 -6.77
CA VAL A 203 15.52 -1.44 -6.67
C VAL A 203 14.82 -1.04 -7.96
N VAL A 204 15.50 -1.14 -9.10
CA VAL A 204 14.93 -0.75 -10.40
C VAL A 204 13.74 -1.64 -10.77
N ALA A 205 13.87 -2.94 -10.54
CA ALA A 205 12.77 -3.88 -10.80
C ALA A 205 11.55 -3.58 -9.92
N SER A 206 11.74 -3.33 -8.62
CA SER A 206 10.66 -2.97 -7.69
C SER A 206 9.94 -1.69 -8.13
N ALA A 207 10.68 -0.65 -8.51
CA ALA A 207 10.10 0.58 -9.02
C ALA A 207 9.30 0.37 -10.32
N MET A 208 9.78 -0.49 -11.22
CA MET A 208 9.07 -0.81 -12.46
C MET A 208 7.83 -1.68 -12.19
N PHE A 209 7.93 -2.66 -11.28
CA PHE A 209 6.80 -3.50 -10.90
C PHE A 209 5.69 -2.70 -10.23
N ASN A 210 6.04 -1.78 -9.32
CA ASN A 210 5.06 -0.90 -8.68
C ASN A 210 4.32 -0.01 -9.70
N ARG A 211 5.04 0.52 -10.71
CA ARG A 211 4.47 1.44 -11.70
C ARG A 211 3.75 0.76 -12.85
N ARG A 212 4.28 -0.35 -13.36
CA ARG A 212 3.81 -1.01 -14.59
C ARG A 212 3.15 -2.35 -14.34
N GLY A 213 3.19 -2.85 -13.09
CA GLY A 213 2.81 -4.22 -12.77
C GLY A 213 3.90 -5.23 -13.19
N VAL A 214 3.91 -6.37 -12.52
CA VAL A 214 4.85 -7.45 -12.85
C VAL A 214 4.56 -8.02 -14.24
N GLY A 215 3.29 -8.15 -14.61
CA GLY A 215 2.87 -8.71 -15.92
C GLY A 215 3.51 -7.97 -17.10
N ALA A 216 3.42 -6.65 -17.11
CA ALA A 216 3.86 -5.78 -18.19
C ALA A 216 5.37 -5.47 -18.19
N THR A 217 6.10 -5.77 -17.13
CA THR A 217 7.55 -5.52 -17.04
C THR A 217 8.34 -6.73 -17.51
N ARG A 218 9.19 -6.58 -18.52
CA ARG A 218 10.10 -7.63 -18.99
C ARG A 218 11.46 -7.50 -18.32
N LEU A 219 12.20 -8.62 -18.22
CA LEU A 219 13.58 -8.59 -17.68
C LEU A 219 14.50 -7.71 -18.51
N GLU A 220 14.28 -7.69 -19.81
CA GLU A 220 15.03 -6.87 -20.74
C GLU A 220 14.83 -5.37 -20.45
N ASP A 221 13.63 -4.95 -20.08
CA ASP A 221 13.33 -3.55 -19.73
C ASP A 221 14.09 -3.12 -18.47
N VAL A 222 14.21 -4.01 -17.47
CA VAL A 222 15.02 -3.77 -16.27
C VAL A 222 16.51 -3.69 -16.62
N GLY A 223 16.98 -4.58 -17.50
CA GLY A 223 18.36 -4.56 -18.00
C GLY A 223 18.67 -3.26 -18.73
N GLU A 224 17.81 -2.83 -19.64
CA GLU A 224 17.96 -1.60 -20.41
C GLU A 224 18.03 -0.36 -19.49
N ALA A 225 17.16 -0.27 -18.50
CA ALA A 225 17.19 0.82 -17.51
C ALA A 225 18.49 0.89 -16.70
N LEU A 226 19.25 -0.21 -16.64
CA LEU A 226 20.54 -0.31 -15.95
C LEU A 226 21.74 -0.30 -16.92
N GLY A 227 21.53 -0.17 -18.23
CA GLY A 227 22.59 -0.28 -19.23
C GLY A 227 23.19 -1.71 -19.32
N MET A 228 22.42 -2.74 -18.91
CA MET A 228 22.85 -4.12 -18.92
C MET A 228 22.28 -4.86 -20.12
N ASN A 229 23.09 -5.71 -20.73
CA ASN A 229 22.60 -6.58 -21.79
C ASN A 229 21.79 -7.77 -21.23
N LYS A 230 21.03 -8.45 -22.09
CA LYS A 230 20.17 -9.59 -21.74
C LYS A 230 20.91 -10.67 -20.95
N ARG A 231 22.12 -11.04 -21.39
CA ARG A 231 22.91 -12.08 -20.74
C ARG A 231 23.31 -11.69 -19.30
N ALA A 232 23.67 -10.43 -19.11
CA ALA A 232 24.07 -9.94 -17.80
C ALA A 232 22.90 -9.94 -16.82
N ILE A 233 21.71 -9.46 -17.22
CA ILE A 233 20.55 -9.43 -16.31
C ILE A 233 20.15 -10.88 -15.89
N TYR A 234 20.10 -11.82 -16.84
CA TYR A 234 19.78 -13.22 -16.52
C TYR A 234 20.85 -13.88 -15.61
N TYR A 235 22.12 -13.50 -15.74
CA TYR A 235 23.18 -13.97 -14.85
C TYR A 235 22.91 -13.59 -13.38
N TYR A 236 22.48 -12.33 -13.13
CA TYR A 236 22.25 -11.85 -11.76
C TYR A 236 20.95 -12.33 -11.13
N VAL A 237 19.90 -12.55 -11.91
CA VAL A 237 18.57 -12.81 -11.36
C VAL A 237 17.94 -14.13 -11.79
N GLY A 238 18.57 -14.88 -12.69
CA GLY A 238 18.11 -16.19 -13.17
C GLY A 238 16.88 -16.11 -14.07
N GLY A 239 15.84 -15.41 -13.66
CA GLY A 239 14.59 -15.28 -14.40
C GLY A 239 13.61 -14.30 -13.75
N LYS A 240 12.50 -14.02 -14.44
CA LYS A 240 11.50 -13.07 -13.94
C LYS A 240 10.87 -13.53 -12.62
N GLN A 241 10.58 -14.83 -12.49
CA GLN A 241 10.04 -15.41 -11.26
C GLN A 241 10.98 -15.18 -10.07
N THR A 242 12.25 -15.55 -10.24
CA THR A 242 13.27 -15.39 -9.21
C THR A 242 13.49 -13.91 -8.85
N LEU A 243 13.38 -13.00 -9.84
CA LEU A 243 13.47 -11.57 -9.60
C LEU A 243 12.30 -11.05 -8.76
N VAL A 244 11.07 -11.48 -9.05
CA VAL A 244 9.87 -11.10 -8.28
C VAL A 244 9.99 -11.61 -6.84
N ASP A 245 10.33 -12.89 -6.67
CA ASP A 245 10.53 -13.49 -5.35
C ASP A 245 11.57 -12.68 -4.54
N ALA A 246 12.72 -12.37 -5.14
CA ALA A 246 13.78 -11.60 -4.48
C ALA A 246 13.38 -10.14 -4.16
N CYS A 247 12.57 -9.49 -5.00
CA CYS A 247 12.05 -8.15 -4.71
C CYS A 247 11.11 -8.18 -3.49
N VAL A 248 10.25 -9.18 -3.39
CA VAL A 248 9.31 -9.32 -2.27
C VAL A 248 10.04 -9.69 -0.98
N GLU A 249 10.97 -10.65 -1.03
CA GLU A 249 11.82 -10.97 0.12
C GLU A 249 12.62 -9.76 0.63
N ARG A 250 13.12 -8.92 -0.29
CA ARG A 250 13.81 -7.68 0.05
C ARG A 250 12.90 -6.69 0.78
N ALA A 251 11.66 -6.55 0.34
CA ALA A 251 10.69 -5.67 0.99
C ALA A 251 10.36 -6.13 2.41
N TYR A 252 10.08 -7.41 2.60
CA TYR A 252 9.79 -7.95 3.93
C TYR A 252 10.98 -7.91 4.87
N ARG A 253 12.20 -8.15 4.36
CA ARG A 253 13.42 -7.98 5.15
C ARG A 253 13.53 -6.55 5.67
N TYR A 254 13.31 -5.56 4.81
CA TYR A 254 13.31 -4.16 5.21
C TYR A 254 12.27 -3.86 6.30
N PHE A 255 11.05 -4.37 6.15
CA PHE A 255 10.02 -4.19 7.18
C PHE A 255 10.45 -4.79 8.53
N LEU A 256 11.05 -5.97 8.52
CA LEU A 256 11.55 -6.61 9.73
C LEU A 256 12.75 -5.86 10.33
N ASP A 257 13.63 -5.30 9.51
CA ASP A 257 14.75 -4.47 9.96
C ASP A 257 14.24 -3.19 10.66
N VAL A 258 13.17 -2.57 10.13
CA VAL A 258 12.50 -1.42 10.77
C VAL A 258 11.90 -1.84 12.12
N MET A 259 11.19 -2.98 12.19
CA MET A 259 10.63 -3.49 13.44
C MET A 259 11.72 -3.76 14.48
N HIS A 260 12.77 -4.44 14.10
CA HIS A 260 13.88 -4.76 14.99
C HIS A 260 14.60 -3.50 15.52
N ALA A 261 14.82 -2.52 14.66
CA ALA A 261 15.38 -1.23 15.07
C ALA A 261 14.45 -0.47 16.03
N ALA A 262 13.13 -0.55 15.79
CA ALA A 262 12.12 0.06 16.65
C ALA A 262 12.07 -0.53 18.05
N GLU A 263 12.28 -1.83 18.19
CA GLU A 263 12.31 -2.51 19.50
C GLU A 263 13.40 -1.96 20.43
N GLY A 264 14.55 -1.58 19.87
CA GLY A 264 15.70 -1.05 20.61
C GLY A 264 15.55 0.39 21.09
N LEU A 265 14.51 1.12 20.70
CA LEU A 265 14.34 2.53 21.07
C LEU A 265 13.69 2.70 22.43
N THR A 266 14.29 3.59 23.25
CA THR A 266 13.76 4.02 24.55
C THR A 266 12.97 5.32 24.43
N ALA A 267 11.89 5.29 23.63
CA ALA A 267 11.03 6.44 23.37
C ALA A 267 9.56 6.03 23.51
N PRO A 268 8.62 7.00 23.69
CA PRO A 268 7.20 6.68 23.71
C PRO A 268 6.77 5.90 22.47
N ARG A 269 6.02 4.82 22.63
CA ARG A 269 5.68 3.92 21.52
C ARG A 269 4.90 4.60 20.40
N CYS A 270 4.11 5.63 20.70
CA CYS A 270 3.47 6.44 19.65
C CYS A 270 4.50 7.07 18.70
N ALA A 271 5.62 7.60 19.22
CA ALA A 271 6.69 8.19 18.42
C ALA A 271 7.46 7.12 17.60
N VAL A 272 7.66 5.94 18.20
CA VAL A 272 8.31 4.80 17.50
C VAL A 272 7.46 4.29 16.35
N VAL A 273 6.15 4.11 16.55
CA VAL A 273 5.20 3.71 15.48
C VAL A 273 5.15 4.76 14.37
N HIS A 274 5.12 6.05 14.73
CA HIS A 274 5.18 7.14 13.77
C HIS A 274 6.45 7.06 12.89
N ALA A 275 7.62 6.88 13.50
CA ALA A 275 8.88 6.74 12.79
C ALA A 275 8.89 5.51 11.86
N ALA A 276 8.37 4.37 12.34
CA ALA A 276 8.28 3.15 11.53
C ALA A 276 7.38 3.33 10.29
N ILE A 277 6.22 3.97 10.44
CA ILE A 277 5.32 4.28 9.31
C ILE A 277 6.01 5.22 8.32
N LYS A 278 6.68 6.26 8.82
CA LYS A 278 7.41 7.22 8.00
C LYS A 278 8.50 6.55 7.17
N ASP A 279 9.30 5.68 7.78
CA ASP A 279 10.39 4.96 7.11
C ASP A 279 9.87 4.01 6.04
N VAL A 280 8.87 3.20 6.36
CA VAL A 280 8.26 2.27 5.40
C VAL A 280 7.64 3.02 4.23
N THR A 281 6.95 4.13 4.50
CA THR A 281 6.38 4.98 3.43
C THR A 281 7.48 5.57 2.55
N SER A 282 8.52 6.15 3.14
CA SER A 282 9.65 6.70 2.40
C SER A 282 10.27 5.65 1.48
N ALA A 283 10.51 4.44 1.98
CA ALA A 283 11.09 3.34 1.22
C ALA A 283 10.19 2.88 0.05
N ALA A 284 8.87 2.95 0.23
CA ALA A 284 7.91 2.56 -0.80
C ALA A 284 7.88 3.56 -1.98
N VAL A 285 7.99 4.87 -1.69
CA VAL A 285 7.81 5.92 -2.70
C VAL A 285 9.14 6.46 -3.26
N ASP A 286 10.27 6.27 -2.59
CA ASP A 286 11.59 6.73 -3.05
C ASP A 286 12.12 5.85 -4.19
N PRO A 287 12.28 6.38 -5.42
CA PRO A 287 12.78 5.60 -6.54
C PRO A 287 14.24 5.14 -6.37
N GLY A 288 15.01 5.78 -5.48
CA GLY A 288 16.40 5.41 -5.17
C GLY A 288 16.50 4.15 -4.30
N VAL A 289 15.44 3.86 -3.56
CA VAL A 289 15.34 2.77 -2.58
C VAL A 289 14.33 1.72 -3.02
N SER A 290 13.23 2.14 -3.55
CA SER A 290 12.04 1.42 -3.99
C SER A 290 11.91 -0.02 -3.51
N ILE A 291 11.02 -0.25 -2.56
CA ILE A 291 10.58 -1.61 -2.22
C ILE A 291 9.34 -1.96 -3.05
N ILE A 292 9.23 -3.24 -3.44
CA ILE A 292 8.00 -3.71 -4.07
C ILE A 292 6.87 -3.72 -3.02
N LEU A 293 5.69 -3.24 -3.44
CA LEU A 293 4.55 -3.32 -2.54
C LEU A 293 4.08 -4.75 -2.38
N PRO A 294 3.70 -5.15 -1.17
CA PRO A 294 3.39 -6.53 -0.86
C PRO A 294 2.33 -7.18 -1.76
N TYR A 295 1.37 -6.41 -2.30
CA TYR A 295 0.31 -6.92 -3.18
C TYR A 295 0.72 -6.97 -4.66
N VAL A 296 1.79 -6.28 -5.06
CA VAL A 296 2.27 -6.28 -6.44
C VAL A 296 2.94 -7.62 -6.73
N GLY A 297 2.34 -8.37 -7.65
CA GLY A 297 2.89 -9.66 -8.09
C GLY A 297 2.69 -10.83 -7.11
N TYR A 298 1.95 -10.69 -6.00
CA TYR A 298 1.72 -11.79 -5.05
C TYR A 298 1.22 -13.08 -5.71
N GLY A 299 0.31 -12.97 -6.70
CA GLY A 299 -0.19 -14.12 -7.45
C GLY A 299 0.85 -14.80 -8.34
N LEU A 300 2.00 -14.16 -8.55
CA LEU A 300 3.11 -14.67 -9.36
C LEU A 300 4.26 -15.23 -8.50
N LEU A 301 4.17 -15.15 -7.17
CA LEU A 301 5.19 -15.71 -6.30
C LEU A 301 5.24 -17.24 -6.41
N SER A 302 6.45 -17.79 -6.30
CA SER A 302 6.62 -19.24 -6.10
C SER A 302 5.98 -19.67 -4.77
N GLU A 303 5.60 -20.95 -4.64
CA GLU A 303 5.00 -21.46 -3.41
C GLU A 303 5.96 -21.31 -2.20
N ALA A 304 7.26 -21.47 -2.43
CA ALA A 304 8.28 -21.24 -1.40
C ALA A 304 8.30 -19.76 -0.95
N ALA A 305 8.27 -18.83 -1.91
CA ALA A 305 8.23 -17.39 -1.61
C ALA A 305 6.92 -17.01 -0.90
N LYS A 306 5.76 -17.58 -1.28
CA LYS A 306 4.49 -17.34 -0.58
C LYS A 306 4.54 -17.76 0.88
N ALA A 307 5.14 -18.91 1.18
CA ALA A 307 5.31 -19.38 2.55
C ALA A 307 6.21 -18.43 3.35
N SER A 308 7.39 -18.07 2.81
CA SER A 308 8.31 -17.11 3.45
C SER A 308 7.67 -15.74 3.68
N VAL A 309 6.89 -15.25 2.71
CA VAL A 309 6.14 -13.98 2.81
C VAL A 309 5.08 -14.04 3.90
N ALA A 310 4.36 -15.16 4.01
CA ALA A 310 3.32 -15.32 5.04
C ALA A 310 3.93 -15.27 6.45
N ASP A 311 5.08 -15.91 6.67
CA ASP A 311 5.77 -15.87 7.96
C ASP A 311 6.32 -14.47 8.28
N SER A 312 6.92 -13.80 7.28
CA SER A 312 7.44 -12.44 7.44
C SER A 312 6.31 -11.42 7.68
N ALA A 313 5.19 -11.56 6.96
CA ALA A 313 4.02 -10.71 7.16
C ALA A 313 3.42 -10.87 8.56
N ARG A 314 3.39 -12.11 9.07
CA ARG A 314 2.96 -12.38 10.46
C ARG A 314 3.89 -11.74 11.47
N ALA A 315 5.21 -11.89 11.30
CA ALA A 315 6.19 -11.29 12.21
C ALA A 315 6.09 -9.76 12.20
N MET A 316 5.92 -9.14 11.04
CA MET A 316 5.68 -7.70 10.91
C MET A 316 4.37 -7.26 11.63
N TYR A 317 3.29 -8.01 11.42
CA TYR A 317 2.02 -7.77 12.08
C TYR A 317 2.16 -7.86 13.61
N ASP A 318 2.79 -8.91 14.12
CA ASP A 318 3.03 -9.11 15.55
C ASP A 318 3.88 -7.96 16.12
N GLY A 319 4.92 -7.52 15.43
CA GLY A 319 5.75 -6.38 15.84
C GLY A 319 4.95 -5.07 15.98
N TYR A 320 4.12 -4.73 15.00
CA TYR A 320 3.25 -3.54 15.12
C TYR A 320 2.23 -3.68 16.23
N ARG A 321 1.57 -4.83 16.35
CA ARG A 321 0.61 -5.11 17.40
C ARG A 321 1.25 -4.91 18.79
N ASP A 322 2.41 -5.49 19.00
CA ASP A 322 3.11 -5.44 20.28
C ASP A 322 3.55 -3.99 20.63
N MET A 323 4.04 -3.23 19.64
CA MET A 323 4.34 -1.80 19.84
C MET A 323 3.10 -0.99 20.21
N ILE A 324 1.96 -1.22 19.54
CA ILE A 324 0.71 -0.52 19.84
C ILE A 324 0.20 -0.91 21.23
N GLN A 325 0.24 -2.19 21.61
CA GLN A 325 -0.14 -2.65 22.95
C GLN A 325 0.73 -2.04 24.04
N GLN A 326 2.05 -1.99 23.85
CA GLN A 326 2.96 -1.31 24.77
C GLN A 326 2.64 0.18 24.88
N GLY A 327 2.36 0.85 23.75
CA GLY A 327 1.97 2.25 23.73
C GLY A 327 0.67 2.54 24.49
N VAL A 328 -0.31 1.63 24.43
CA VAL A 328 -1.53 1.71 25.22
C VAL A 328 -1.21 1.50 26.72
N ALA A 329 -0.37 0.54 27.05
CA ALA A 329 0.01 0.24 28.43
C ALA A 329 0.80 1.38 29.09
N GLU A 330 1.70 2.04 28.37
CA GLU A 330 2.47 3.19 28.86
C GLU A 330 1.71 4.53 28.79
N GLY A 331 0.54 4.56 28.11
CA GLY A 331 -0.31 5.74 27.97
C GLY A 331 0.10 6.71 26.86
N SER A 332 1.04 6.38 25.97
CA SER A 332 1.38 7.20 24.81
C SER A 332 0.40 7.00 23.64
N ILE A 333 -0.22 5.83 23.56
CA ILE A 333 -1.30 5.50 22.62
C ILE A 333 -2.60 5.40 23.43
N ARG A 334 -3.69 5.99 22.87
CA ARG A 334 -5.01 5.90 23.51
C ARG A 334 -5.55 4.46 23.51
N PRO A 335 -6.49 4.12 24.38
CA PRO A 335 -7.24 2.86 24.26
C PRO A 335 -7.93 2.78 22.88
N LEU A 336 -7.68 1.69 22.16
CA LEU A 336 -8.19 1.46 20.79
C LEU A 336 -8.26 -0.05 20.51
N PRO A 337 -9.02 -0.49 19.49
CA PRO A 337 -9.07 -1.90 19.07
C PRO A 337 -7.76 -2.28 18.34
N VAL A 338 -6.75 -2.70 19.12
CA VAL A 338 -5.36 -2.93 18.63
C VAL A 338 -5.32 -3.82 17.39
N GLU A 339 -6.02 -4.95 17.40
CA GLU A 339 -6.05 -5.89 16.26
C GLU A 339 -6.56 -5.20 14.97
N ALA A 340 -7.68 -4.45 15.09
CA ALA A 340 -8.28 -3.75 13.98
C ALA A 340 -7.34 -2.68 13.41
N VAL A 341 -6.71 -1.90 14.29
CA VAL A 341 -5.77 -0.83 13.91
C VAL A 341 -4.54 -1.42 13.24
N THR A 342 -3.96 -2.47 13.81
CA THR A 342 -2.76 -3.12 13.26
C THR A 342 -2.97 -3.63 11.83
N VAL A 343 -4.08 -4.33 11.57
CA VAL A 343 -4.37 -4.86 10.22
C VAL A 343 -4.66 -3.75 9.21
N SER A 344 -5.09 -2.58 9.66
CA SER A 344 -5.46 -1.46 8.78
C SER A 344 -4.29 -0.53 8.45
N LEU A 345 -3.18 -0.57 9.21
CA LEU A 345 -2.01 0.29 8.95
C LEU A 345 -1.50 0.21 7.50
N PRO A 346 -1.33 -0.98 6.87
CA PRO A 346 -0.84 -1.04 5.50
C PRO A 346 -1.76 -0.38 4.48
N SER A 347 -3.06 -0.22 4.76
CA SER A 347 -4.00 0.40 3.84
C SER A 347 -3.71 1.87 3.58
N LEU A 348 -3.16 2.58 4.59
CA LEU A 348 -2.81 3.99 4.46
C LEU A 348 -1.70 4.24 3.42
N MET A 349 -0.82 3.26 3.20
CA MET A 349 0.33 3.36 2.31
C MET A 349 0.08 2.74 0.93
N SER A 350 -0.99 1.97 0.77
CA SER A 350 -1.18 1.08 -0.38
C SER A 350 -1.40 1.82 -1.72
N TRP A 351 -1.82 3.09 -1.69
CA TRP A 351 -2.04 3.92 -2.88
C TRP A 351 -0.80 4.67 -3.34
N SER A 352 0.14 4.92 -2.43
CA SER A 352 1.28 5.83 -2.68
C SER A 352 2.14 5.52 -3.91
N PRO A 353 2.41 4.26 -4.28
CA PRO A 353 3.25 3.96 -5.44
C PRO A 353 2.58 4.14 -6.81
N ILE A 354 1.29 4.43 -6.84
CA ILE A 354 0.57 4.73 -8.08
C ILE A 354 0.90 6.16 -8.57
N GLN A 355 1.41 7.02 -7.68
CA GLN A 355 1.78 8.40 -7.98
C GLN A 355 3.28 8.55 -8.27
N ILE A 356 3.63 9.60 -9.01
CA ILE A 356 5.03 9.98 -9.24
C ILE A 356 5.39 11.02 -8.18
N PHE A 357 6.37 10.71 -7.34
CA PHE A 357 6.85 11.59 -6.29
C PHE A 357 8.17 12.25 -6.66
N THR A 358 8.31 13.53 -6.36
CA THR A 358 9.60 14.23 -6.32
C THR A 358 10.26 14.03 -4.94
N PRO A 359 11.56 14.27 -4.77
CA PRO A 359 12.20 14.16 -3.45
C PRO A 359 11.49 14.95 -2.34
N GLU A 360 10.98 16.14 -2.67
CA GLU A 360 10.26 17.00 -1.73
C GLU A 360 8.89 16.39 -1.35
N THR A 361 8.18 15.87 -2.33
CA THR A 361 6.86 15.25 -2.09
C THR A 361 6.96 13.88 -1.43
N ILE A 362 8.09 13.17 -1.56
CA ILE A 362 8.35 11.92 -0.82
C ILE A 362 8.37 12.18 0.69
N ALA A 363 9.16 13.16 1.12
CA ALA A 363 9.27 13.50 2.54
C ALA A 363 7.93 13.97 3.11
N LEU A 364 7.19 14.79 2.35
CA LEU A 364 5.87 15.25 2.73
C LEU A 364 4.86 14.10 2.83
N CYS A 365 4.82 13.22 1.85
CA CYS A 365 3.93 12.05 1.86
C CYS A 365 4.20 11.14 3.06
N ALA A 366 5.46 10.82 3.33
CA ALA A 366 5.85 9.97 4.45
C ALA A 366 5.48 10.61 5.80
N GLN A 367 5.67 11.92 5.92
CA GLN A 367 5.30 12.67 7.12
C GLN A 367 3.77 12.69 7.31
N GLU A 368 3.00 13.06 6.28
CA GLU A 368 1.54 13.17 6.37
C GLU A 368 0.86 11.81 6.65
N LEU A 369 1.35 10.71 6.10
CA LEU A 369 0.78 9.39 6.42
C LEU A 369 1.10 8.95 7.85
N ALA A 370 2.30 9.24 8.35
CA ALA A 370 2.65 8.98 9.73
C ALA A 370 1.82 9.87 10.68
N ASP A 371 1.63 11.14 10.33
CA ASP A 371 0.80 12.09 11.07
C ASP A 371 -0.68 11.69 11.05
N LEU A 372 -1.19 11.21 9.92
CA LEU A 372 -2.54 10.68 9.79
C LEU A 372 -2.76 9.48 10.71
N ALA A 373 -1.83 8.53 10.75
CA ALA A 373 -1.93 7.38 11.62
C ALA A 373 -1.89 7.77 13.11
N LEU A 374 -1.13 8.80 13.45
CA LEU A 374 -0.95 9.22 14.84
C LEU A 374 -2.07 10.15 15.32
N TRP A 375 -2.48 11.12 14.54
CA TRP A 375 -3.44 12.16 14.96
C TRP A 375 -4.80 12.12 14.28
N GLY A 376 -4.96 11.32 13.23
CA GLY A 376 -6.18 11.30 12.42
C GLY A 376 -6.46 12.65 11.75
N ILE A 377 -7.71 12.88 11.36
CA ILE A 377 -8.15 14.11 10.68
C ILE A 377 -8.82 15.12 11.59
N LEU A 378 -9.38 14.73 12.74
CA LEU A 378 -10.13 15.63 13.63
C LEU A 378 -9.26 16.78 14.14
N ALA A 379 -9.86 17.92 14.42
CA ALA A 379 -9.20 19.04 15.11
C ALA A 379 -8.69 18.60 16.49
N ARG A 380 -7.59 19.22 16.94
CA ARG A 380 -6.91 18.91 18.23
C ARG A 380 -7.66 19.49 19.40
#